data_8614413753fe3f7742721f7822e20733
#
_entry.id   8614413753fe3f7742721f7822e20733
#
_cell.length_a   1.000
_cell.length_b   1.000
_cell.length_c   1.000
_cell.angle_alpha   90.00
_cell.angle_beta   90.00
_cell.angle_gamma   90.00
#
_symmetry.space_group_name_H-M   'P 1'
#
loop_
_entity.id
_entity.type
_entity.pdbx_description
1 polymer ?
#
loop_
_entity_poly.entity_id
_entity_poly.type
_entity_poly.pdbx_seq_one_letter_code
_entity_poly.pdbx_strand_id
1 'polypeptide(L)'
;MVAGVTMAGALLAAPRLHAQAFEGSITMRMGSRGPQGAMSQVVEYLVRGGKMRVTMGGPMGGAAMIVSPTEKKLYMLLAAQNSYMEMSLPDSAADRARTAAAGADSVTVTRTGRREQVAGLTCEHVLVSSRGSATDLCLTPELGRFVNPMASLQGGALAPWQRQLGAEFPLKVTMADGSVPLEVTKVERKRLSNDLFAVPNSYTKVTMPPRRSPG
;
A
#
# COMPACT_ATOMS: atom_id res chain seq x y z
N MET A 1 -24.92 -46.94 -47.15
CA MET A 1 -24.79 -45.50 -47.12
C MET A 1 -25.03 -45.09 -45.65
N VAL A 2 -23.99 -44.76 -44.90
CA VAL A 2 -24.08 -44.36 -43.51
C VAL A 2 -23.67 -42.87 -43.46
N ALA A 3 -24.61 -41.99 -43.13
CA ALA A 3 -24.38 -40.54 -43.01
C ALA A 3 -23.84 -40.24 -41.61
N GLY A 4 -22.60 -39.77 -41.55
CA GLY A 4 -21.97 -39.28 -40.30
C GLY A 4 -22.38 -37.83 -40.02
N VAL A 5 -22.99 -37.60 -38.88
CA VAL A 5 -23.30 -36.25 -38.35
C VAL A 5 -22.13 -35.78 -37.48
N THR A 6 -21.39 -34.79 -37.97
CA THR A 6 -20.33 -34.11 -37.22
C THR A 6 -20.95 -32.99 -36.38
N MET A 7 -20.99 -33.19 -35.06
CA MET A 7 -21.37 -32.13 -34.10
C MET A 7 -20.19 -31.22 -33.87
N ALA A 8 -20.25 -29.98 -34.37
CA ALA A 8 -19.29 -28.92 -34.08
C ALA A 8 -19.65 -28.29 -32.71
N GLY A 9 -18.85 -28.58 -31.69
CA GLY A 9 -18.97 -27.96 -30.37
C GLY A 9 -18.42 -26.53 -30.40
N ALA A 10 -19.28 -25.54 -30.27
CA ALA A 10 -18.88 -24.15 -30.06
C ALA A 10 -18.39 -23.96 -28.61
N LEU A 11 -17.09 -23.78 -28.42
CA LEU A 11 -16.50 -23.32 -27.15
C LEU A 11 -16.90 -21.87 -26.93
N LEU A 12 -17.89 -21.64 -26.07
CA LEU A 12 -18.22 -20.32 -25.54
C LEU A 12 -17.07 -19.88 -24.64
N ALA A 13 -16.22 -18.97 -25.14
CA ALA A 13 -15.22 -18.25 -24.30
C ALA A 13 -15.97 -17.34 -23.32
N ALA A 14 -16.00 -17.72 -22.06
CA ALA A 14 -16.54 -16.89 -21.01
C ALA A 14 -15.74 -15.56 -20.94
N PRO A 15 -16.39 -14.38 -20.90
CA PRO A 15 -15.70 -13.12 -20.76
C PRO A 15 -14.95 -13.13 -19.43
N ARG A 16 -13.62 -12.92 -19.48
CA ARG A 16 -12.83 -12.66 -18.28
C ARG A 16 -13.30 -11.33 -17.71
N LEU A 17 -14.11 -11.37 -16.66
CA LEU A 17 -14.38 -10.20 -15.84
C LEU A 17 -13.02 -9.69 -15.35
N HIS A 18 -12.54 -8.61 -15.95
CA HIS A 18 -11.41 -7.87 -15.40
C HIS A 18 -11.88 -7.38 -14.03
N ALA A 19 -11.29 -7.90 -12.99
CA ALA A 19 -11.54 -7.39 -11.63
C ALA A 19 -11.33 -5.88 -11.68
N GLN A 20 -12.41 -5.12 -11.51
CA GLN A 20 -12.32 -3.67 -11.49
C GLN A 20 -11.35 -3.30 -10.37
N ALA A 21 -10.35 -2.47 -10.70
CA ALA A 21 -9.43 -1.96 -9.71
C ALA A 21 -10.23 -1.34 -8.56
N PHE A 22 -9.81 -1.60 -7.31
CA PHE A 22 -10.51 -1.05 -6.14
C PHE A 22 -10.58 0.47 -6.23
N GLU A 23 -11.77 1.01 -6.00
CA GLU A 23 -12.00 2.43 -5.79
C GLU A 23 -12.81 2.60 -4.50
N GLY A 24 -12.31 3.42 -3.57
CA GLY A 24 -12.97 3.62 -2.29
C GLY A 24 -12.05 4.08 -1.18
N SER A 25 -12.55 3.97 0.06
CA SER A 25 -11.81 4.29 1.28
C SER A 25 -11.52 3.06 2.10
N ILE A 26 -10.35 3.06 2.73
CA ILE A 26 -9.87 2.05 3.66
C ILE A 26 -9.50 2.77 4.94
N THR A 27 -10.15 2.45 6.05
CA THR A 27 -9.78 2.96 7.36
C THR A 27 -8.95 1.90 8.06
N MET A 28 -7.79 2.31 8.56
CA MET A 28 -6.91 1.39 9.28
C MET A 28 -6.42 2.02 10.57
N ARG A 29 -6.21 1.17 11.56
CA ARG A 29 -5.52 1.51 12.79
C ARG A 29 -4.05 1.18 12.61
N MET A 30 -3.20 2.17 12.80
CA MET A 30 -1.75 1.99 12.80
C MET A 30 -1.22 2.25 14.20
N GLY A 31 -0.48 1.28 14.71
CA GLY A 31 0.16 1.38 16.02
C GLY A 31 1.67 1.39 15.90
N SER A 32 2.33 2.08 16.81
CA SER A 32 3.77 1.96 17.03
C SER A 32 4.05 1.86 18.52
N ARG A 33 5.00 1.02 18.89
CA ARG A 33 5.50 0.97 20.26
C ARG A 33 6.80 1.76 20.31
N GLY A 34 6.75 2.93 20.93
CA GLY A 34 7.93 3.78 21.14
C GLY A 34 8.33 3.83 22.62
N PRO A 35 9.43 4.56 22.96
CA PRO A 35 9.89 4.75 24.33
C PRO A 35 8.84 5.38 25.27
N GLN A 36 7.85 6.07 24.70
CA GLN A 36 6.76 6.74 25.43
C GLN A 36 5.47 5.89 25.51
N GLY A 37 5.53 4.60 25.17
CA GLY A 37 4.40 3.70 25.19
C GLY A 37 3.82 3.36 23.81
N ALA A 38 2.69 2.68 23.81
CA ALA A 38 1.97 2.32 22.58
C ALA A 38 1.13 3.50 22.11
N MET A 39 1.44 4.00 20.90
CA MET A 39 0.64 5.02 20.22
C MET A 39 -0.17 4.35 19.11
N SER A 40 -1.45 4.68 19.02
CA SER A 40 -2.32 4.21 17.96
C SER A 40 -2.98 5.39 17.27
N GLN A 41 -2.97 5.40 15.95
CA GLN A 41 -3.63 6.42 15.14
C GLN A 41 -4.54 5.76 14.10
N VAL A 42 -5.62 6.46 13.77
CA VAL A 42 -6.50 6.06 12.68
C VAL A 42 -6.04 6.80 11.42
N VAL A 43 -5.88 6.05 10.36
CA VAL A 43 -5.43 6.54 9.05
C VAL A 43 -6.52 6.22 8.03
N GLU A 44 -6.91 7.22 7.26
CA GLU A 44 -7.78 7.03 6.09
C GLU A 44 -6.94 6.94 4.82
N TYR A 45 -7.19 5.90 4.06
CA TYR A 45 -6.52 5.56 2.82
C TYR A 45 -7.53 5.55 1.69
N LEU A 46 -7.42 6.48 0.74
CA LEU A 46 -8.28 6.58 -0.43
C LEU A 46 -7.55 6.05 -1.66
N VAL A 47 -8.24 5.27 -2.47
CA VAL A 47 -7.68 4.67 -3.69
C VAL A 47 -8.59 4.93 -4.87
N ARG A 48 -8.05 5.42 -5.99
CA ARG A 48 -8.74 5.56 -7.26
C ARG A 48 -7.76 5.57 -8.44
N GLY A 49 -8.00 4.72 -9.44
CA GLY A 49 -7.24 4.72 -10.68
C GLY A 49 -5.73 4.56 -10.49
N GLY A 50 -5.31 3.78 -9.48
CA GLY A 50 -3.91 3.61 -9.11
C GLY A 50 -3.31 4.77 -8.30
N LYS A 51 -4.00 5.92 -8.19
CA LYS A 51 -3.64 7.00 -7.26
C LYS A 51 -4.08 6.66 -5.85
N MET A 52 -3.33 7.17 -4.88
CA MET A 52 -3.62 6.95 -3.46
C MET A 52 -3.51 8.26 -2.71
N ARG A 53 -4.41 8.46 -1.74
CA ARG A 53 -4.31 9.54 -0.77
C ARG A 53 -4.37 8.95 0.62
N VAL A 54 -3.44 9.36 1.46
CA VAL A 54 -3.40 8.97 2.88
C VAL A 54 -3.54 10.24 3.70
N THR A 55 -4.54 10.27 4.57
CA THR A 55 -4.74 11.36 5.51
C THR A 55 -4.36 10.87 6.89
N MET A 56 -3.41 11.55 7.51
CA MET A 56 -2.96 11.29 8.87
C MET A 56 -3.62 12.31 9.79
N GLY A 57 -4.44 11.84 10.72
CA GLY A 57 -4.93 12.64 11.82
C GLY A 57 -3.80 12.94 12.81
N GLY A 58 -3.89 14.05 13.52
CA GLY A 58 -2.93 14.34 14.59
C GLY A 58 -2.80 15.83 14.90
N PRO A 59 -2.01 16.18 15.93
CA PRO A 59 -1.82 17.57 16.37
C PRO A 59 -1.15 18.48 15.33
N MET A 60 -0.63 17.92 14.25
CA MET A 60 -0.02 18.65 13.13
C MET A 60 -1.02 19.13 12.06
N GLY A 61 -2.31 19.20 12.39
CA GLY A 61 -3.32 19.85 11.52
C GLY A 61 -3.62 19.12 10.22
N GLY A 62 -3.62 17.77 10.21
CA GLY A 62 -4.10 17.01 9.06
C GLY A 62 -3.16 17.04 7.85
N ALA A 63 -1.97 16.46 7.98
CA ALA A 63 -1.13 16.22 6.82
C ALA A 63 -1.79 15.14 5.92
N ALA A 64 -1.80 15.39 4.62
CA ALA A 64 -2.21 14.38 3.65
C ALA A 64 -1.09 14.11 2.64
N MET A 65 -1.03 12.87 2.20
CA MET A 65 -0.05 12.44 1.22
C MET A 65 -0.78 11.89 -0.01
N ILE A 66 -0.43 12.39 -1.19
CA ILE A 66 -0.96 11.89 -2.46
C ILE A 66 0.17 11.18 -3.19
N VAL A 67 -0.06 9.93 -3.55
CA VAL A 67 0.87 9.13 -4.34
C VAL A 67 0.29 8.93 -5.73
N SER A 68 1.00 9.37 -6.75
CA SER A 68 0.66 9.18 -8.16
C SER A 68 1.74 8.32 -8.85
N PRO A 69 1.57 6.99 -8.89
CA PRO A 69 2.56 6.10 -9.49
C PRO A 69 2.78 6.36 -10.99
N THR A 70 1.72 6.74 -11.71
CA THR A 70 1.78 7.05 -13.15
C THR A 70 2.63 8.29 -13.42
N GLU A 71 2.53 9.30 -12.56
CA GLU A 71 3.32 10.53 -12.65
C GLU A 71 4.71 10.37 -12.00
N LYS A 72 4.94 9.25 -11.30
CA LYS A 72 6.12 8.97 -10.46
C LYS A 72 6.33 10.08 -9.41
N LYS A 73 5.24 10.58 -8.83
CA LYS A 73 5.26 11.69 -7.88
C LYS A 73 4.55 11.35 -6.59
N LEU A 74 5.05 11.96 -5.53
CA LEU A 74 4.45 12.00 -4.21
C LEU A 74 4.29 13.47 -3.81
N TYR A 75 3.10 13.83 -3.38
CA TYR A 75 2.80 15.16 -2.86
C TYR A 75 2.48 15.06 -1.38
N MET A 76 3.18 15.82 -0.54
CA MET A 76 2.85 16.00 0.86
C MET A 76 2.12 17.33 1.03
N LEU A 77 0.86 17.26 1.42
CA LEU A 77 0.02 18.43 1.67
C LEU A 77 0.11 18.85 3.14
N LEU A 78 0.42 20.10 3.38
CA LEU A 78 0.50 20.72 4.70
C LEU A 78 -0.68 21.69 4.84
N ALA A 79 -1.84 21.17 5.27
CA ALA A 79 -3.08 21.93 5.28
C ALA A 79 -3.02 23.19 6.14
N ALA A 80 -2.36 23.12 7.29
CA ALA A 80 -2.21 24.26 8.18
C ALA A 80 -1.43 25.46 7.58
N GLN A 81 -0.64 25.20 6.52
CA GLN A 81 0.20 26.21 5.87
C GLN A 81 -0.24 26.51 4.42
N ASN A 82 -1.33 25.89 3.95
CA ASN A 82 -1.73 25.93 2.54
C ASN A 82 -0.55 25.71 1.59
N SER A 83 0.29 24.73 1.92
CA SER A 83 1.52 24.44 1.17
C SER A 83 1.66 22.96 0.88
N TYR A 84 2.48 22.64 -0.12
CA TYR A 84 2.79 21.26 -0.45
C TYR A 84 4.26 21.08 -0.84
N MET A 85 4.76 19.89 -0.59
CA MET A 85 6.05 19.43 -1.10
C MET A 85 5.83 18.37 -2.18
N GLU A 86 6.59 18.48 -3.25
CA GLU A 86 6.62 17.48 -4.33
C GLU A 86 7.92 16.70 -4.25
N MET A 87 7.80 15.39 -4.27
CA MET A 87 8.92 14.45 -4.26
C MET A 87 8.75 13.46 -5.42
N SER A 88 9.86 13.07 -6.03
CA SER A 88 9.86 11.98 -6.99
C SER A 88 9.71 10.64 -6.27
N LEU A 89 8.86 9.77 -6.77
CA LEU A 89 8.88 8.38 -6.34
C LEU A 89 10.15 7.73 -6.89
N PRO A 90 10.88 6.99 -6.07
CA PRO A 90 12.07 6.27 -6.52
C PRO A 90 11.72 5.36 -7.71
N ASP A 91 12.61 5.28 -8.69
CA ASP A 91 12.42 4.35 -9.79
C ASP A 91 12.59 2.92 -9.27
N SER A 92 11.58 2.08 -9.48
CA SER A 92 11.60 0.69 -9.02
C SER A 92 12.80 -0.13 -9.56
N ALA A 93 13.42 0.29 -10.65
CA ALA A 93 14.64 -0.31 -11.19
C ALA A 93 15.88 0.13 -10.39
N ALA A 94 16.00 1.42 -10.08
CA ALA A 94 17.09 1.94 -9.27
C ALA A 94 17.01 1.46 -7.82
N ASP A 95 15.80 1.28 -7.28
CA ASP A 95 15.59 0.68 -5.97
C ASP A 95 16.00 -0.79 -5.92
N ARG A 96 15.71 -1.54 -6.98
CA ARG A 96 16.18 -2.93 -7.12
C ARG A 96 17.69 -3.01 -7.13
N ALA A 97 18.37 -2.13 -7.88
CA ALA A 97 19.82 -2.09 -7.93
C ALA A 97 20.45 -1.73 -6.58
N ARG A 98 19.94 -0.73 -5.88
CA ARG A 98 20.41 -0.33 -4.54
C ARG A 98 20.22 -1.42 -3.49
N THR A 99 19.10 -2.12 -3.53
CA THR A 99 18.81 -3.20 -2.58
C THR A 99 19.62 -4.45 -2.88
N ALA A 100 19.93 -4.72 -4.16
CA ALA A 100 20.85 -5.78 -4.55
C ALA A 100 22.29 -5.50 -4.07
N ALA A 101 22.71 -4.23 -4.13
CA ALA A 101 24.03 -3.81 -3.66
C ALA A 101 24.16 -3.79 -2.12
N ALA A 102 23.05 -3.55 -1.39
CA ALA A 102 23.04 -3.51 0.08
C ALA A 102 23.03 -4.90 0.75
N GLY A 103 23.21 -5.98 -0.01
CA GLY A 103 23.11 -7.35 0.52
C GLY A 103 21.70 -7.61 1.01
N ALA A 104 20.82 -8.06 0.13
CA ALA A 104 19.44 -8.36 0.48
C ALA A 104 19.44 -9.35 1.65
N ASP A 105 19.03 -8.86 2.82
CA ASP A 105 18.66 -9.75 3.91
C ASP A 105 17.77 -10.84 3.33
N SER A 106 18.11 -12.09 3.55
CA SER A 106 17.35 -13.22 3.07
C SER A 106 15.97 -13.17 3.76
N VAL A 107 14.99 -12.66 3.03
CA VAL A 107 13.59 -12.66 3.48
C VAL A 107 12.97 -13.95 2.98
N THR A 108 12.52 -14.78 3.89
CA THR A 108 11.74 -15.98 3.58
C THR A 108 10.27 -15.64 3.68
N VAL A 109 9.53 -15.93 2.61
CA VAL A 109 8.08 -15.72 2.53
C VAL A 109 7.41 -17.08 2.43
N THR A 110 6.54 -17.40 3.38
CA THR A 110 5.81 -18.68 3.44
C THR A 110 4.31 -18.43 3.46
N ARG A 111 3.59 -18.89 2.44
CA ARG A 111 2.12 -18.91 2.45
C ARG A 111 1.66 -20.05 3.34
N THR A 112 0.80 -19.73 4.32
CA THR A 112 0.34 -20.73 5.31
C THR A 112 -0.91 -21.47 4.88
N GLY A 113 -1.64 -20.96 3.89
CA GLY A 113 -2.97 -21.45 3.51
C GLY A 113 -4.08 -21.06 4.50
N ARG A 114 -3.75 -20.53 5.68
CA ARG A 114 -4.71 -20.06 6.67
C ARG A 114 -5.39 -18.79 6.16
N ARG A 115 -6.71 -18.70 6.33
CA ARG A 115 -7.51 -17.54 5.93
C ARG A 115 -8.23 -16.95 7.12
N GLU A 116 -8.41 -15.63 7.09
CA GLU A 116 -9.14 -14.84 8.08
C GLU A 116 -10.05 -13.85 7.36
N GLN A 117 -11.13 -13.42 8.00
CA GLN A 117 -11.94 -12.30 7.55
C GLN A 117 -11.62 -11.06 8.38
N VAL A 118 -11.20 -9.98 7.71
CA VAL A 118 -10.88 -8.68 8.32
C VAL A 118 -11.64 -7.61 7.56
N ALA A 119 -12.42 -6.80 8.27
CA ALA A 119 -13.24 -5.72 7.68
C ALA A 119 -14.13 -6.17 6.50
N GLY A 120 -14.65 -7.40 6.55
CA GLY A 120 -15.53 -7.98 5.53
C GLY A 120 -14.82 -8.55 4.29
N LEU A 121 -13.49 -8.55 4.26
CA LEU A 121 -12.68 -9.12 3.19
C LEU A 121 -11.94 -10.36 3.68
N THR A 122 -11.77 -11.34 2.79
CA THR A 122 -10.94 -12.52 3.07
C THR A 122 -9.49 -12.23 2.77
N CYS A 123 -8.61 -12.57 3.70
CA CYS A 123 -7.16 -12.52 3.52
C CYS A 123 -6.50 -13.86 3.79
N GLU A 124 -5.35 -14.10 3.20
CA GLU A 124 -4.48 -15.26 3.43
C GLU A 124 -3.30 -14.86 4.30
N HIS A 125 -2.98 -15.68 5.29
CA HIS A 125 -1.83 -15.46 6.17
C HIS A 125 -0.53 -15.88 5.48
N VAL A 126 0.43 -14.97 5.49
CA VAL A 126 1.76 -15.14 4.94
C VAL A 126 2.79 -14.79 6.02
N LEU A 127 3.64 -15.74 6.35
CA LEU A 127 4.76 -15.52 7.26
C LEU A 127 5.96 -14.95 6.51
N VAL A 128 6.45 -13.84 6.99
CA VAL A 128 7.65 -13.17 6.48
C VAL A 128 8.71 -13.23 7.57
N SER A 129 9.77 -13.99 7.32
CA SER A 129 10.89 -14.13 8.24
C SER A 129 12.12 -13.40 7.73
N SER A 130 12.73 -12.58 8.57
CA SER A 130 13.97 -11.86 8.30
C SER A 130 14.78 -11.68 9.59
N ARG A 131 16.06 -11.96 9.55
CA ARG A 131 16.98 -11.78 10.70
C ARG A 131 16.49 -12.40 12.01
N GLY A 132 15.84 -13.55 11.94
CA GLY A 132 15.32 -14.25 13.13
C GLY A 132 14.02 -13.69 13.70
N SER A 133 13.43 -12.68 13.08
CA SER A 133 12.11 -12.18 13.43
C SER A 133 11.09 -12.64 12.39
N ALA A 134 9.91 -13.03 12.84
CA ALA A 134 8.78 -13.41 12.00
C ALA A 134 7.64 -12.38 12.11
N THR A 135 7.04 -12.06 10.98
CA THR A 135 5.86 -11.20 10.89
C THR A 135 4.77 -11.95 10.13
N ASP A 136 3.59 -12.00 10.67
CA ASP A 136 2.41 -12.59 10.02
C ASP A 136 1.61 -11.48 9.33
N LEU A 137 1.46 -11.60 8.01
CA LEU A 137 0.71 -10.67 7.17
C LEU A 137 -0.57 -11.35 6.69
N CYS A 138 -1.73 -10.80 7.00
CA CYS A 138 -2.98 -11.23 6.37
C CYS A 138 -3.22 -10.39 5.11
N LEU A 139 -3.02 -10.97 3.94
CA LEU A 139 -2.96 -10.30 2.65
C LEU A 139 -4.18 -10.58 1.79
N THR A 140 -4.67 -9.56 1.09
CA THR A 140 -5.75 -9.68 0.10
C THR A 140 -5.35 -9.04 -1.24
N PRO A 141 -5.70 -9.63 -2.38
CA PRO A 141 -5.52 -9.03 -3.69
C PRO A 141 -6.61 -8.01 -4.03
N GLU A 142 -7.72 -7.97 -3.27
CA GLU A 142 -8.93 -7.22 -3.62
C GLU A 142 -8.78 -5.70 -3.57
N LEU A 143 -7.81 -5.19 -2.79
CA LEU A 143 -7.57 -3.75 -2.59
C LEU A 143 -6.40 -3.22 -3.44
N GLY A 144 -5.76 -4.10 -4.21
CA GLY A 144 -4.59 -3.75 -5.00
C GLY A 144 -3.32 -3.62 -4.16
N ARG A 145 -2.33 -2.91 -4.71
CA ARG A 145 -1.01 -2.79 -4.09
C ARG A 145 -1.04 -1.83 -2.90
N PHE A 146 -0.51 -2.27 -1.77
CA PHE A 146 -0.23 -1.40 -0.63
C PHE A 146 1.05 -0.58 -0.89
N VAL A 147 0.95 0.74 -0.73
CA VAL A 147 2.11 1.63 -0.70
C VAL A 147 2.21 2.22 0.69
N ASN A 148 3.32 1.94 1.37
CA ASN A 148 3.59 2.54 2.67
C ASN A 148 4.11 3.97 2.45
N PRO A 149 3.31 5.01 2.78
CA PRO A 149 3.71 6.39 2.53
C PRO A 149 4.93 6.80 3.36
N MET A 150 5.09 6.25 4.56
CA MET A 150 6.23 6.57 5.44
C MET A 150 7.54 5.99 4.89
N ALA A 151 7.51 4.81 4.30
CA ALA A 151 8.69 4.26 3.64
C ALA A 151 9.13 5.14 2.47
N SER A 152 8.18 5.70 1.70
CA SER A 152 8.49 6.62 0.60
C SER A 152 9.21 7.89 1.06
N LEU A 153 8.87 8.42 2.25
CA LEU A 153 9.54 9.59 2.85
C LEU A 153 10.98 9.30 3.31
N GLN A 154 11.25 8.06 3.66
CA GLN A 154 12.59 7.64 4.13
C GLN A 154 13.52 7.24 2.99
N GLY A 155 13.19 7.55 1.74
CA GLY A 155 13.93 7.13 0.55
C GLY A 155 13.70 5.65 0.24
N GLY A 156 12.59 5.12 0.73
CA GLY A 156 12.33 3.71 0.88
C GLY A 156 12.11 2.94 -0.39
N ALA A 157 12.95 1.96 -0.56
CA ALA A 157 12.64 0.78 -1.33
C ALA A 157 11.39 0.10 -0.77
N LEU A 158 10.60 -0.52 -1.65
CA LEU A 158 9.56 -1.45 -1.22
C LEU A 158 10.18 -2.46 -0.25
N ALA A 159 9.49 -2.77 0.84
CA ALA A 159 9.95 -3.80 1.75
C ALA A 159 10.24 -5.09 0.96
N PRO A 160 11.28 -5.86 1.32
CA PRO A 160 11.68 -7.05 0.56
C PRO A 160 10.52 -8.01 0.29
N TRP A 161 9.60 -8.19 1.24
CA TRP A 161 8.41 -9.01 1.09
C TRP A 161 7.42 -8.47 0.05
N GLN A 162 7.28 -7.14 -0.08
CA GLN A 162 6.37 -6.53 -1.07
C GLN A 162 6.81 -6.81 -2.51
N ARG A 163 8.12 -7.01 -2.73
CA ARG A 163 8.63 -7.40 -4.05
C ARG A 163 8.29 -8.84 -4.41
N GLN A 164 8.26 -9.73 -3.42
CA GLN A 164 7.94 -11.15 -3.63
C GLN A 164 6.44 -11.41 -3.74
N LEU A 165 5.62 -10.64 -2.98
CA LEU A 165 4.18 -10.85 -2.88
C LEU A 165 3.36 -10.00 -3.88
N GLY A 166 4.01 -9.11 -4.65
CA GLY A 166 3.36 -8.40 -5.75
C GLY A 166 2.35 -7.33 -5.30
N ALA A 167 1.13 -7.39 -5.84
CA ALA A 167 0.10 -6.37 -5.67
C ALA A 167 -0.94 -6.73 -4.60
N GLU A 168 -0.50 -7.21 -3.44
CA GLU A 168 -1.39 -7.58 -2.34
C GLU A 168 -1.40 -6.49 -1.25
N PHE A 169 -2.53 -6.37 -0.57
CA PHE A 169 -2.77 -5.37 0.48
C PHE A 169 -2.86 -6.06 1.84
N PRO A 170 -2.09 -5.61 2.86
CA PRO A 170 -2.18 -6.16 4.21
C PRO A 170 -3.44 -5.63 4.92
N LEU A 171 -4.35 -6.52 5.26
CA LEU A 171 -5.48 -6.20 6.13
C LEU A 171 -5.10 -6.19 7.60
N LYS A 172 -4.10 -7.00 7.96
CA LYS A 172 -3.59 -7.11 9.32
C LYS A 172 -2.13 -7.50 9.29
N VAL A 173 -1.35 -6.91 10.17
CA VAL A 173 0.06 -7.23 10.39
C VAL A 173 0.22 -7.60 11.86
N THR A 174 0.75 -8.80 12.16
CA THR A 174 1.01 -9.26 13.50
C THR A 174 2.50 -9.56 13.66
N MET A 175 3.12 -8.96 14.64
CA MET A 175 4.53 -9.15 14.94
C MET A 175 4.74 -10.41 15.78
N ALA A 176 5.98 -10.87 15.90
CA ALA A 176 6.33 -12.07 16.69
C ALA A 176 5.96 -11.95 18.18
N ASP A 177 5.90 -10.74 18.73
CA ASP A 177 5.49 -10.46 20.12
C ASP A 177 3.96 -10.39 20.29
N GLY A 178 3.19 -10.69 19.22
CA GLY A 178 1.74 -10.62 19.19
C GLY A 178 1.18 -9.20 19.01
N SER A 179 2.00 -8.18 18.94
CA SER A 179 1.52 -6.82 18.66
C SER A 179 0.99 -6.68 17.23
N VAL A 180 -0.03 -5.84 17.06
CA VAL A 180 -0.70 -5.59 15.76
C VAL A 180 -0.47 -4.14 15.35
N PRO A 181 0.65 -3.84 14.64
CA PRO A 181 0.96 -2.48 14.21
C PRO A 181 0.08 -1.96 13.06
N LEU A 182 -0.63 -2.84 12.35
CA LEU A 182 -1.58 -2.44 11.30
C LEU A 182 -2.79 -3.36 11.31
N GLU A 183 -3.97 -2.76 11.30
CA GLU A 183 -5.24 -3.48 11.14
C GLU A 183 -6.23 -2.61 10.37
N VAL A 184 -6.78 -3.14 9.29
CA VAL A 184 -7.89 -2.52 8.57
C VAL A 184 -9.16 -2.71 9.38
N THR A 185 -9.85 -1.60 9.67
CA THR A 185 -11.08 -1.62 10.48
C THR A 185 -12.33 -1.41 9.63
N LYS A 186 -12.19 -0.79 8.44
CA LYS A 186 -13.32 -0.54 7.55
C LYS A 186 -12.86 -0.44 6.09
N VAL A 187 -13.64 -1.01 5.19
CA VAL A 187 -13.46 -0.86 3.73
C VAL A 187 -14.78 -0.44 3.12
N GLU A 188 -14.78 0.64 2.33
CA GLU A 188 -15.95 1.14 1.63
C GLU A 188 -15.63 1.29 0.14
N ARG A 189 -16.35 0.56 -0.70
CA ARG A 189 -16.32 0.76 -2.16
C ARG A 189 -17.23 1.95 -2.49
N LYS A 190 -16.65 3.02 -3.01
CA LYS A 190 -17.40 4.23 -3.41
C LYS A 190 -16.64 4.98 -4.49
N ARG A 191 -17.38 5.70 -5.32
CA ARG A 191 -16.77 6.62 -6.28
C ARG A 191 -16.17 7.81 -5.55
N LEU A 192 -14.94 8.16 -5.93
CA LEU A 192 -14.21 9.28 -5.35
C LEU A 192 -14.02 10.37 -6.41
N SER A 193 -14.03 11.66 -6.02
CA SER A 193 -13.67 12.76 -6.92
C SER A 193 -12.18 12.72 -7.26
N ASN A 194 -11.84 13.11 -8.49
CA ASN A 194 -10.46 13.28 -8.91
C ASN A 194 -9.71 14.34 -8.11
N ASP A 195 -10.43 15.36 -7.63
CA ASP A 195 -9.87 16.49 -6.88
C ASP A 195 -9.26 16.04 -5.55
N LEU A 196 -9.72 14.91 -4.99
CA LEU A 196 -9.13 14.30 -3.81
C LEU A 196 -7.67 13.86 -4.04
N PHE A 197 -7.29 13.61 -5.29
CA PHE A 197 -5.98 13.13 -5.70
C PHE A 197 -5.17 14.19 -6.46
N ALA A 198 -5.56 15.44 -6.32
CA ALA A 198 -4.86 16.61 -6.87
C ALA A 198 -4.38 17.53 -5.74
N VAL A 199 -3.32 18.27 -6.00
CA VAL A 199 -2.91 19.38 -5.13
C VAL A 199 -3.91 20.51 -5.28
N PRO A 200 -4.51 21.04 -4.20
CA PRO A 200 -5.43 22.16 -4.31
C PRO A 200 -4.75 23.40 -4.93
N ASN A 201 -5.46 24.12 -5.79
CA ASN A 201 -4.93 25.31 -6.47
C ASN A 201 -4.51 26.43 -5.51
N SER A 202 -5.04 26.45 -4.28
CA SER A 202 -4.69 27.42 -3.23
C SER A 202 -3.37 27.11 -2.53
N TYR A 203 -2.74 25.95 -2.82
CA TYR A 203 -1.52 25.54 -2.13
C TYR A 203 -0.28 26.04 -2.86
N THR A 204 0.67 26.56 -2.11
CA THR A 204 1.98 27.00 -2.63
C THR A 204 3.01 25.87 -2.50
N LYS A 205 3.78 25.67 -3.57
CA LYS A 205 4.88 24.69 -3.55
C LYS A 205 6.01 25.17 -2.67
N VAL A 206 6.44 24.32 -1.74
CA VAL A 206 7.62 24.57 -0.90
C VAL A 206 8.66 23.48 -1.12
N THR A 207 9.92 23.85 -1.08
CA THR A 207 11.05 22.92 -1.17
C THR A 207 11.61 22.62 0.20
N MET A 208 11.94 21.37 0.47
CA MET A 208 12.62 21.00 1.70
C MET A 208 14.05 21.57 1.67
N PRO A 209 14.50 22.29 2.70
CA PRO A 209 15.90 22.70 2.76
C PRO A 209 16.79 21.46 2.72
N PRO A 210 17.95 21.53 2.05
CA PRO A 210 18.86 20.39 1.99
C PRO A 210 19.22 19.95 3.41
N ARG A 211 19.13 18.64 3.69
CA ARG A 211 19.59 18.09 4.96
C ARG A 211 21.07 18.45 5.11
N ARG A 212 21.41 19.22 6.11
CA ARG A 212 22.83 19.36 6.52
C ARG A 212 23.29 17.98 6.97
N SER A 213 24.24 17.40 6.25
CA SER A 213 24.94 16.21 6.73
C SER A 213 25.57 16.56 8.06
N PRO A 214 25.38 15.77 9.13
CA PRO A 214 26.20 15.93 10.32
C PRO A 214 27.64 15.68 9.90
N GLY A 215 28.52 16.69 10.06
CA GLY A 215 29.95 16.58 9.87
C GLY A 215 30.58 15.68 10.91
#